data_1c089282fe22fdecfe9d700ab9b169f9
#
_entry.id   1c089282fe22fdecfe9d700ab9b169f9
#
_cell.length_a   1.000
_cell.length_b   1.000
_cell.length_c   1.000
_cell.angle_alpha   90.00
_cell.angle_beta   90.00
_cell.angle_gamma   90.00
#
_symmetry.space_group_name_H-M   'P 1'
#
loop_
_entity.id
_entity.type
_entity.pdbx_description
1 polymer ?
#
loop_
_entity_poly.entity_id
_entity_poly.type
_entity_poly.pdbx_seq_one_letter_code
_entity_poly.pdbx_strand_id
1 'polypeptide(L)'
;MTMRPEVSVITVTYNQALTIARTLDSILAQECDFDYEIVIGEDCSTDDTLDICRRYAAAHPDKIRLLHNTVNKGVIDNYFDCIMECRGKYIADCPGDDYWIDRHKLQKQRDILAADPDVTLVHTAWNRLDYTTGNVTPADADNANARYHSPIADGRSLLIPLLCHTHPPVIHLATAMYRADTIRNAL
;
A
#
# COMPACT_ATOMS: atom_id res chain seq x y z
N MET A 1 24.35 0.18 -13.20
CA MET A 1 24.07 0.10 -11.76
C MET A 1 22.61 0.47 -11.59
N THR A 2 21.74 -0.47 -11.29
CA THR A 2 20.35 -0.17 -10.93
C THR A 2 20.39 0.59 -9.61
N MET A 3 19.96 1.84 -9.60
CA MET A 3 19.83 2.62 -8.36
C MET A 3 18.85 1.93 -7.45
N ARG A 4 19.13 1.91 -6.15
CA ARG A 4 18.22 1.35 -5.16
C ARG A 4 16.97 2.22 -5.11
N PRO A 5 15.75 1.67 -5.23
CA PRO A 5 14.54 2.47 -5.17
C PRO A 5 14.42 3.15 -3.80
N GLU A 6 13.86 4.35 -3.76
CA GLU A 6 13.60 5.05 -2.50
C GLU A 6 12.34 4.51 -1.81
N VAL A 7 11.32 4.14 -2.60
CA VAL A 7 10.06 3.58 -2.11
C VAL A 7 9.82 2.21 -2.72
N SER A 8 9.39 1.25 -1.91
CA SER A 8 8.80 -0.01 -2.36
C SER A 8 7.28 0.06 -2.14
N VAL A 9 6.50 -0.23 -3.19
CA VAL A 9 5.05 -0.37 -3.08
C VAL A 9 4.71 -1.84 -2.99
N ILE A 10 4.03 -2.26 -1.93
CA ILE A 10 3.55 -3.64 -1.74
C ILE A 10 2.12 -3.74 -2.30
N THR A 11 1.91 -4.74 -3.13
CA THR A 11 0.60 -5.13 -3.65
C THR A 11 0.38 -6.62 -3.41
N VAL A 12 -0.33 -6.98 -2.33
CA VAL A 12 -0.77 -8.38 -2.11
C VAL A 12 -2.07 -8.61 -2.85
N THR A 13 -2.21 -9.80 -3.46
CA THR A 13 -3.39 -10.13 -4.25
C THR A 13 -3.73 -11.63 -4.22
N TYR A 14 -5.02 -11.95 -4.19
CA TYR A 14 -5.57 -13.30 -4.30
C TYR A 14 -6.99 -13.23 -4.87
N ASN A 15 -7.21 -13.87 -6.04
CA ASN A 15 -8.51 -13.89 -6.74
C ASN A 15 -9.10 -12.48 -6.95
N GLN A 16 -8.29 -11.56 -7.49
CA GLN A 16 -8.66 -10.16 -7.73
C GLN A 16 -8.53 -9.77 -9.21
N ALA A 17 -8.84 -10.67 -10.14
CA ALA A 17 -8.72 -10.43 -11.58
C ALA A 17 -9.50 -9.18 -12.06
N LEU A 18 -10.60 -8.83 -11.38
CA LEU A 18 -11.43 -7.67 -11.73
C LEU A 18 -10.83 -6.32 -11.32
N THR A 19 -9.88 -6.29 -10.37
CA THR A 19 -9.40 -5.07 -9.75
C THR A 19 -7.91 -4.83 -9.93
N ILE A 20 -7.10 -5.89 -9.95
CA ILE A 20 -5.63 -5.83 -9.92
C ILE A 20 -5.03 -4.96 -11.04
N ALA A 21 -5.60 -4.99 -12.25
CA ALA A 21 -5.12 -4.14 -13.34
C ALA A 21 -5.25 -2.65 -13.00
N ARG A 22 -6.40 -2.23 -12.46
CA ARG A 22 -6.65 -0.85 -12.03
C ARG A 22 -5.72 -0.44 -10.89
N THR A 23 -5.44 -1.34 -9.96
CA THR A 23 -4.48 -1.12 -8.88
C THR A 23 -3.10 -0.80 -9.46
N LEU A 24 -2.58 -1.68 -10.31
CA LEU A 24 -1.26 -1.53 -10.92
C LEU A 24 -1.16 -0.28 -11.80
N ASP A 25 -2.19 0.04 -12.60
CA ASP A 25 -2.26 1.27 -13.38
C ASP A 25 -2.16 2.51 -12.50
N SER A 26 -2.85 2.53 -11.34
CA SER A 26 -2.85 3.66 -10.41
C SER A 26 -1.48 3.88 -9.76
N ILE A 27 -0.74 2.80 -9.50
CA ILE A 27 0.61 2.88 -8.95
C ILE A 27 1.60 3.32 -10.04
N LEU A 28 1.50 2.76 -11.25
CA LEU A 28 2.35 3.13 -12.38
C LEU A 28 2.15 4.58 -12.85
N ALA A 29 0.96 5.14 -12.59
CA ALA A 29 0.65 6.54 -12.88
C ALA A 29 1.24 7.54 -11.87
N GLN A 30 1.95 7.09 -10.83
CA GLN A 30 2.56 7.99 -9.85
C GLN A 30 3.69 8.81 -10.45
N GLU A 31 3.68 10.10 -10.19
CA GLU A 31 4.65 11.11 -10.62
C GLU A 31 5.57 11.45 -9.43
N CYS A 32 6.84 11.03 -9.52
CA CYS A 32 7.84 11.16 -8.47
C CYS A 32 9.17 11.66 -9.03
N ASP A 33 9.94 12.39 -8.21
CA ASP A 33 11.33 12.80 -8.50
C ASP A 33 12.37 11.75 -8.03
N PHE A 34 11.92 10.57 -7.62
CA PHE A 34 12.70 9.44 -7.14
C PHE A 34 12.26 8.12 -7.78
N ASP A 35 13.14 7.12 -7.71
CA ASP A 35 12.81 5.77 -8.17
C ASP A 35 12.00 5.00 -7.13
N TYR A 36 10.98 4.26 -7.59
CA TYR A 36 10.21 3.33 -6.79
C TYR A 36 10.06 1.99 -7.49
N GLU A 37 9.87 0.94 -6.71
CA GLU A 37 9.54 -0.41 -7.19
C GLU A 37 8.15 -0.83 -6.72
N ILE A 38 7.58 -1.82 -7.39
CA ILE A 38 6.33 -2.48 -7.02
C ILE A 38 6.68 -3.95 -6.72
N VAL A 39 6.36 -4.41 -5.52
CA VAL A 39 6.50 -5.81 -5.11
C VAL A 39 5.10 -6.41 -5.04
N ILE A 40 4.80 -7.30 -5.97
CA ILE A 40 3.50 -7.97 -6.04
C ILE A 40 3.63 -9.33 -5.35
N GLY A 41 2.85 -9.56 -4.29
CA GLY A 41 2.67 -10.87 -3.67
C GLY A 41 1.39 -11.52 -4.19
N GLU A 42 1.53 -12.43 -5.14
CA GLU A 42 0.42 -13.18 -5.73
C GLU A 42 0.28 -14.52 -5.01
N ASP A 43 -0.85 -14.75 -4.33
CA ASP A 43 -1.02 -15.82 -3.36
C ASP A 43 -1.72 -17.06 -3.91
N CYS A 44 -1.26 -17.56 -5.05
CA CYS A 44 -1.77 -18.76 -5.72
C CYS A 44 -3.25 -18.61 -6.13
N SER A 45 -3.58 -17.56 -6.87
CA SER A 45 -4.93 -17.31 -7.37
C SER A 45 -5.39 -18.41 -8.32
N THR A 46 -6.71 -18.65 -8.31
CA THR A 46 -7.40 -19.62 -9.17
C THR A 46 -8.13 -18.98 -10.35
N ASP A 47 -8.17 -17.64 -10.39
CA ASP A 47 -8.67 -16.83 -11.49
C ASP A 47 -7.54 -16.24 -12.35
N ASP A 48 -7.85 -15.30 -13.23
CA ASP A 48 -6.88 -14.69 -14.14
C ASP A 48 -5.90 -13.68 -13.45
N THR A 49 -5.92 -13.55 -12.11
CA THR A 49 -5.08 -12.58 -11.36
C THR A 49 -3.61 -12.79 -11.67
N LEU A 50 -3.11 -14.03 -11.59
CA LEU A 50 -1.71 -14.33 -11.85
C LEU A 50 -1.26 -13.93 -13.26
N ASP A 51 -2.08 -14.24 -14.27
CA ASP A 51 -1.75 -13.94 -15.65
C ASP A 51 -1.76 -12.42 -15.91
N ILE A 52 -2.62 -11.67 -15.24
CA ILE A 52 -2.60 -10.21 -15.27
C ILE A 52 -1.27 -9.71 -14.66
N CYS A 53 -0.91 -10.16 -13.45
CA CYS A 53 0.33 -9.78 -12.77
C CYS A 53 1.58 -10.09 -13.63
N ARG A 54 1.63 -11.25 -14.29
CA ARG A 54 2.73 -11.63 -15.20
C ARG A 54 2.86 -10.68 -16.38
N ARG A 55 1.73 -10.26 -16.98
CA ARG A 55 1.75 -9.30 -18.09
C ARG A 55 2.31 -7.94 -17.66
N TYR A 56 1.91 -7.43 -16.49
CA TYR A 56 2.42 -6.18 -15.95
C TYR A 56 3.92 -6.28 -15.61
N ALA A 57 4.34 -7.36 -14.97
CA ALA A 57 5.75 -7.58 -14.65
C ALA A 57 6.62 -7.69 -15.92
N ALA A 58 6.13 -8.34 -16.98
CA ALA A 58 6.82 -8.44 -18.25
C ALA A 58 6.88 -7.10 -19.00
N ALA A 59 5.86 -6.25 -18.87
CA ALA A 59 5.84 -4.92 -19.49
C ALA A 59 6.71 -3.90 -18.73
N HIS A 60 6.95 -4.09 -17.43
CA HIS A 60 7.68 -3.19 -16.54
C HIS A 60 8.75 -3.92 -15.71
N PRO A 61 9.70 -4.65 -16.33
CA PRO A 61 10.64 -5.53 -15.62
C PRO A 61 11.61 -4.78 -14.69
N ASP A 62 11.87 -3.52 -14.97
CA ASP A 62 12.73 -2.67 -14.14
C ASP A 62 12.02 -2.11 -12.90
N LYS A 63 10.68 -2.16 -12.89
CA LYS A 63 9.85 -1.54 -11.85
C LYS A 63 9.05 -2.56 -11.04
N ILE A 64 8.59 -3.65 -11.64
CA ILE A 64 7.72 -4.64 -11.02
C ILE A 64 8.47 -5.92 -10.72
N ARG A 65 8.38 -6.37 -9.48
CA ARG A 65 8.84 -7.69 -9.03
C ARG A 65 7.63 -8.51 -8.59
N LEU A 66 7.41 -9.63 -9.26
CA LEU A 66 6.32 -10.56 -8.97
C LEU A 66 6.82 -11.72 -8.12
N LEU A 67 6.29 -11.84 -6.91
CA LEU A 67 6.42 -13.00 -6.04
C LEU A 67 5.16 -13.84 -6.25
N HIS A 68 5.33 -15.07 -6.78
CA HIS A 68 4.23 -15.99 -7.00
C HIS A 68 4.36 -17.18 -6.05
N ASN A 69 3.38 -17.34 -5.18
CA ASN A 69 3.28 -18.46 -4.27
C ASN A 69 2.72 -19.69 -5.01
N THR A 70 3.28 -20.87 -4.74
CA THR A 70 2.80 -22.15 -5.30
C THR A 70 1.64 -22.75 -4.51
N VAL A 71 1.38 -22.22 -3.31
CA VAL A 71 0.25 -22.54 -2.43
C VAL A 71 -0.24 -21.25 -1.81
N ASN A 72 -1.55 -21.16 -1.53
CA ASN A 72 -2.09 -20.01 -0.81
C ASN A 72 -1.59 -20.02 0.63
N LYS A 73 -0.83 -18.98 1.01
CA LYS A 73 -0.26 -18.79 2.35
C LYS A 73 -1.15 -17.94 3.27
N GLY A 74 -2.12 -17.24 2.69
CA GLY A 74 -2.93 -16.24 3.38
C GLY A 74 -2.27 -14.86 3.40
N VAL A 75 -3.10 -13.84 3.65
CA VAL A 75 -2.70 -12.43 3.48
C VAL A 75 -1.50 -12.04 4.36
N ILE A 76 -1.41 -12.59 5.58
CA ILE A 76 -0.36 -12.22 6.54
C ILE A 76 1.01 -12.69 6.05
N ASP A 77 1.17 -13.98 5.78
CA ASP A 77 2.45 -14.55 5.37
C ASP A 77 2.87 -14.02 4.00
N ASN A 78 1.94 -13.88 3.05
CA ASN A 78 2.19 -13.27 1.75
C ASN A 78 2.65 -11.81 1.87
N TYR A 79 2.06 -11.04 2.79
CA TYR A 79 2.47 -9.66 3.04
C TYR A 79 3.87 -9.57 3.65
N PHE A 80 4.20 -10.44 4.61
CA PHE A 80 5.54 -10.49 5.20
C PHE A 80 6.60 -10.88 4.17
N ASP A 81 6.32 -11.84 3.29
CA ASP A 81 7.23 -12.18 2.18
C ASP A 81 7.52 -10.94 1.31
N CYS A 82 6.50 -10.13 1.01
CA CYS A 82 6.68 -8.88 0.28
C CYS A 82 7.55 -7.86 1.03
N ILE A 83 7.32 -7.68 2.36
CA ILE A 83 8.16 -6.79 3.18
C ILE A 83 9.63 -7.18 3.11
N MET A 84 9.93 -8.47 3.22
CA MET A 84 11.31 -8.98 3.20
C MET A 84 12.00 -8.74 1.84
N GLU A 85 11.22 -8.70 0.77
CA GLU A 85 11.71 -8.46 -0.58
C GLU A 85 11.82 -6.96 -0.94
N CYS A 86 11.21 -6.06 -0.17
CA CYS A 86 11.28 -4.62 -0.39
C CYS A 86 12.71 -4.10 -0.23
N ARG A 87 13.16 -3.25 -1.17
CA ARG A 87 14.50 -2.64 -1.16
C ARG A 87 14.47 -1.15 -0.80
N GLY A 88 13.30 -0.54 -0.82
CA GLY A 88 13.11 0.88 -0.52
C GLY A 88 13.45 1.25 0.92
N LYS A 89 13.75 2.52 1.11
CA LYS A 89 13.85 3.16 2.43
C LYS A 89 12.48 3.30 3.08
N TYR A 90 11.47 3.53 2.25
CA TYR A 90 10.08 3.62 2.65
C TYR A 90 9.27 2.50 1.99
N ILE A 91 8.19 2.09 2.65
CA ILE A 91 7.22 1.12 2.13
C ILE A 91 5.87 1.82 2.09
N ALA A 92 5.16 1.68 0.96
CA ALA A 92 3.77 2.09 0.79
C ALA A 92 2.94 0.88 0.41
N ASP A 93 1.68 0.87 0.81
CA ASP A 93 0.79 -0.26 0.56
C ASP A 93 -0.33 0.12 -0.41
N CYS A 94 -0.62 -0.78 -1.36
CA CYS A 94 -1.77 -0.70 -2.24
C CYS A 94 -2.25 -2.14 -2.55
N PRO A 95 -3.15 -2.72 -1.72
CA PRO A 95 -3.72 -4.04 -1.97
C PRO A 95 -4.39 -4.15 -3.34
N GLY A 96 -4.46 -5.37 -3.89
CA GLY A 96 -4.89 -5.61 -5.28
C GLY A 96 -6.36 -5.29 -5.61
N ASP A 97 -7.15 -4.87 -4.62
CA ASP A 97 -8.53 -4.39 -4.75
C ASP A 97 -8.69 -2.88 -4.49
N ASP A 98 -7.62 -2.20 -4.11
CA ASP A 98 -7.59 -0.76 -3.92
C ASP A 98 -6.89 -0.04 -5.08
N TYR A 99 -7.06 1.28 -5.18
CA TYR A 99 -6.35 2.10 -6.16
C TYR A 99 -6.18 3.55 -5.68
N TRP A 100 -5.11 4.18 -6.13
CA TRP A 100 -4.82 5.57 -5.80
C TRP A 100 -5.40 6.52 -6.82
N ILE A 101 -5.97 7.62 -6.34
CA ILE A 101 -6.57 8.68 -7.19
C ILE A 101 -5.67 9.91 -7.30
N ASP A 102 -4.70 10.09 -6.40
CA ASP A 102 -3.75 11.19 -6.42
C ASP A 102 -2.42 10.72 -7.03
N ARG A 103 -2.06 11.27 -8.19
CA ARG A 103 -0.83 10.93 -8.92
C ARG A 103 0.45 11.34 -8.18
N HIS A 104 0.35 12.21 -7.19
CA HIS A 104 1.46 12.67 -6.37
C HIS A 104 1.45 12.11 -4.94
N LYS A 105 0.68 11.05 -4.68
CA LYS A 105 0.58 10.46 -3.35
C LYS A 105 1.95 10.04 -2.81
N LEU A 106 2.73 9.27 -3.59
CA LEU A 106 4.06 8.81 -3.19
C LEU A 106 5.00 9.98 -2.92
N GLN A 107 5.02 10.99 -3.81
CA GLN A 107 5.84 12.18 -3.64
C GLN A 107 5.53 12.90 -2.33
N LYS A 108 4.25 13.21 -2.08
CA LYS A 108 3.82 13.94 -0.89
C LYS A 108 4.17 13.21 0.42
N GLN A 109 3.93 11.90 0.46
CA GLN A 109 4.18 11.10 1.66
C GLN A 109 5.68 10.93 1.92
N ARG A 110 6.48 10.68 0.87
CA ARG A 110 7.94 10.60 0.98
C ARG A 110 8.53 11.91 1.48
N ASP A 111 8.08 13.05 0.98
CA ASP A 111 8.59 14.36 1.37
C ASP A 111 8.36 14.63 2.87
N ILE A 112 7.19 14.27 3.40
CA ILE A 112 6.90 14.38 4.83
C ILE A 112 7.85 13.50 5.66
N LEU A 113 8.00 12.23 5.26
CA LEU A 113 8.89 11.30 5.94
C LEU A 113 10.38 11.72 5.83
N ALA A 114 10.77 12.32 4.71
CA ALA A 114 12.15 12.79 4.51
C ALA A 114 12.46 14.04 5.32
N ALA A 115 11.48 14.94 5.49
CA ALA A 115 11.65 16.19 6.20
C ALA A 115 11.76 16.03 7.73
N ASP A 116 11.11 15.01 8.31
CA ASP A 116 11.08 14.81 9.75
C ASP A 116 11.43 13.36 10.12
N PRO A 117 12.62 13.08 10.71
CA PRO A 117 13.03 11.73 11.08
C PRO A 117 12.21 11.10 12.21
N ASP A 118 11.51 11.89 13.00
CA ASP A 118 10.66 11.40 14.10
C ASP A 118 9.30 10.90 13.59
N VAL A 119 8.90 11.29 12.37
CA VAL A 119 7.71 10.74 11.71
C VAL A 119 8.01 9.36 11.16
N THR A 120 7.33 8.33 11.64
CA THR A 120 7.53 6.93 11.23
C THR A 120 6.52 6.44 10.21
N LEU A 121 5.31 7.02 10.20
CA LEU A 121 4.22 6.67 9.30
C LEU A 121 3.45 7.92 8.88
N VAL A 122 3.05 7.96 7.61
CA VAL A 122 2.15 8.96 7.03
C VAL A 122 1.00 8.23 6.34
N HIS A 123 -0.22 8.70 6.51
CA HIS A 123 -1.38 8.18 5.80
C HIS A 123 -2.20 9.29 5.15
N THR A 124 -3.09 8.92 4.23
CA THR A 124 -4.02 9.84 3.55
C THR A 124 -5.46 9.53 3.94
N ALA A 125 -6.38 10.43 3.60
CA ALA A 125 -7.80 10.10 3.54
C ALA A 125 -8.06 9.04 2.46
N TRP A 126 -9.21 8.38 2.53
CA TRP A 126 -9.64 7.37 1.57
C TRP A 126 -11.13 7.50 1.27
N ASN A 127 -11.57 6.91 0.17
CA ASN A 127 -12.96 6.80 -0.21
C ASN A 127 -13.33 5.32 -0.37
N ARG A 128 -14.59 4.99 -0.12
CA ARG A 128 -15.14 3.66 -0.37
C ARG A 128 -15.87 3.67 -1.71
N LEU A 129 -15.47 2.79 -2.61
CA LEU A 129 -16.16 2.54 -3.86
C LEU A 129 -17.03 1.29 -3.73
N ASP A 130 -18.32 1.42 -3.97
CA ASP A 130 -19.22 0.29 -4.14
C ASP A 130 -19.18 -0.16 -5.61
N TYR A 131 -18.59 -1.31 -5.87
CA TYR A 131 -18.46 -1.87 -7.23
C TYR A 131 -19.80 -2.26 -7.88
N THR A 132 -20.85 -2.48 -7.08
CA THR A 132 -22.18 -2.85 -7.61
C THR A 132 -22.93 -1.63 -8.13
N THR A 133 -22.85 -0.53 -7.40
CA THR A 133 -23.60 0.71 -7.69
C THR A 133 -22.75 1.80 -8.36
N GLY A 134 -21.43 1.69 -8.28
CA GLY A 134 -20.48 2.73 -8.68
C GLY A 134 -20.42 3.94 -7.74
N ASN A 135 -21.12 3.88 -6.60
CA ASN A 135 -21.16 4.99 -5.65
C ASN A 135 -19.83 5.11 -4.91
N VAL A 136 -19.37 6.36 -4.76
CA VAL A 136 -18.19 6.71 -3.97
C VAL A 136 -18.64 7.42 -2.70
N THR A 137 -18.24 6.88 -1.56
CA THR A 137 -18.52 7.47 -0.24
C THR A 137 -17.21 7.82 0.44
N PRO A 138 -17.00 9.09 0.86
CA PRO A 138 -15.84 9.46 1.65
C PRO A 138 -15.81 8.70 2.98
N ALA A 139 -14.62 8.31 3.43
CA ALA A 139 -14.44 7.57 4.69
C ALA A 139 -14.79 8.40 5.93
N ASP A 140 -14.69 9.72 5.82
CA ASP A 140 -15.02 10.69 6.86
C ASP A 140 -16.50 11.08 6.90
N ALA A 141 -17.34 10.50 6.03
CA ALA A 141 -18.79 10.75 6.05
C ALA A 141 -19.40 10.48 7.44
N ASP A 142 -18.77 9.63 8.25
CA ASP A 142 -19.19 9.32 9.63
C ASP A 142 -18.43 10.14 10.70
N ASN A 143 -17.67 11.18 10.34
CA ASN A 143 -16.88 12.03 11.26
C ASN A 143 -15.84 11.29 12.14
N ALA A 144 -15.61 10.01 11.93
CA ALA A 144 -14.68 9.23 12.74
C ALA A 144 -13.22 9.66 12.50
N ASN A 145 -12.87 10.01 11.26
CA ASN A 145 -11.52 10.42 10.89
C ASN A 145 -11.21 11.89 11.19
N ALA A 146 -12.21 12.76 11.27
CA ALA A 146 -12.01 14.19 11.54
C ALA A 146 -11.33 14.45 12.91
N ARG A 147 -11.41 13.53 13.84
CA ARG A 147 -10.77 13.64 15.17
C ARG A 147 -9.28 13.33 15.15
N TYR A 148 -8.77 12.68 14.10
CA TYR A 148 -7.39 12.23 13.99
C TYR A 148 -6.57 13.00 12.96
N HIS A 149 -7.12 14.09 12.41
CA HIS A 149 -6.37 15.05 11.60
C HIS A 149 -5.40 15.93 12.42
N SER A 150 -5.04 15.50 13.63
CA SER A 150 -3.87 16.09 14.28
C SER A 150 -2.64 15.67 13.47
N PRO A 151 -1.84 16.61 12.97
CA PRO A 151 -0.64 16.29 12.19
C PRO A 151 0.40 15.48 12.98
N ILE A 152 0.22 15.36 14.28
CA ILE A 152 1.10 14.58 15.17
C ILE A 152 0.23 13.83 16.15
N ALA A 153 -0.11 12.57 15.83
CA ALA A 153 -0.64 11.64 16.82
C ALA A 153 0.56 10.93 17.46
N ASP A 154 0.70 11.05 18.79
CA ASP A 154 1.52 10.14 19.56
C ASP A 154 1.04 8.71 19.27
N GLY A 155 1.94 7.79 18.89
CA GLY A 155 1.61 6.40 18.59
C GLY A 155 0.83 5.70 19.71
N ARG A 156 0.96 6.15 20.97
CA ARG A 156 0.18 5.67 22.11
C ARG A 156 -1.30 6.07 22.02
N SER A 157 -1.61 7.26 21.51
CA SER A 157 -3.00 7.72 21.36
C SER A 157 -3.76 6.97 20.28
N LEU A 158 -3.06 6.40 19.30
CA LEU A 158 -3.63 5.55 18.24
C LEU A 158 -3.70 4.08 18.62
N LEU A 159 -2.79 3.59 19.46
CA LEU A 159 -2.67 2.16 19.79
C LEU A 159 -3.93 1.62 20.44
N ILE A 160 -4.49 2.33 21.42
CA ILE A 160 -5.68 1.88 22.16
C ILE A 160 -6.92 1.79 21.25
N PRO A 161 -7.28 2.81 20.45
CA PRO A 161 -8.37 2.70 19.47
C PRO A 161 -8.19 1.57 18.46
N LEU A 162 -6.97 1.33 17.98
CA LEU A 162 -6.66 0.25 17.04
C LEU A 162 -6.82 -1.13 17.69
N LEU A 163 -6.30 -1.33 18.90
CA LEU A 163 -6.39 -2.61 19.61
C LEU A 163 -7.80 -2.92 20.11
N CYS A 164 -8.57 -1.91 20.51
CA CYS A 164 -9.91 -2.11 21.07
C CYS A 164 -11.02 -2.15 20.03
N HIS A 165 -10.71 -1.93 18.74
CA HIS A 165 -11.71 -1.82 17.65
C HIS A 165 -12.87 -0.86 17.98
N THR A 166 -12.61 0.13 18.83
CA THR A 166 -13.65 1.06 19.32
C THR A 166 -14.05 2.11 18.30
N HIS A 167 -13.28 2.20 17.19
CA HIS A 167 -13.53 3.15 16.10
C HIS A 167 -13.26 2.47 14.76
N PRO A 168 -13.88 2.93 13.65
CA PRO A 168 -13.48 2.51 12.31
C PRO A 168 -11.97 2.74 12.12
N PRO A 169 -11.30 1.91 11.31
CA PRO A 169 -9.86 2.03 11.11
C PRO A 169 -9.51 3.43 10.61
N VAL A 170 -8.75 4.15 11.42
CA VAL A 170 -8.25 5.50 11.09
C VAL A 170 -7.25 5.42 9.93
N ILE A 171 -6.45 4.35 9.91
CA ILE A 171 -5.44 4.09 8.90
C ILE A 171 -5.91 2.89 8.09
N HIS A 172 -6.19 3.12 6.81
CA HIS A 172 -6.43 2.06 5.84
C HIS A 172 -5.09 1.69 5.19
N LEU A 173 -4.84 0.40 4.96
CA LEU A 173 -3.56 -0.09 4.43
C LEU A 173 -3.16 0.65 3.16
N ALA A 174 -4.07 0.78 2.18
CA ALA A 174 -3.83 1.49 0.91
C ALA A 174 -3.46 2.97 1.06
N THR A 175 -3.60 3.54 2.26
CA THR A 175 -3.31 4.97 2.52
C THR A 175 -1.93 5.19 3.12
N ALA A 176 -1.31 4.17 3.68
CA ALA A 176 -0.10 4.27 4.48
C ALA A 176 1.19 4.34 3.64
N MET A 177 2.16 5.06 4.17
CA MET A 177 3.59 4.95 3.85
C MET A 177 4.37 5.05 5.15
N TYR A 178 5.38 4.20 5.33
CA TYR A 178 6.14 4.12 6.58
C TYR A 178 7.63 3.83 6.32
N ARG A 179 8.45 4.05 7.33
CA ARG A 179 9.88 3.71 7.26
C ARG A 179 10.07 2.21 7.29
N ALA A 180 10.79 1.66 6.32
CA ALA A 180 11.07 0.23 6.24
C ALA A 180 11.76 -0.32 7.50
N ASP A 181 12.66 0.48 8.10
CA ASP A 181 13.43 0.08 9.29
C ASP A 181 12.52 -0.09 10.52
N THR A 182 11.40 0.65 10.61
CA THR A 182 10.45 0.51 11.72
C THR A 182 9.88 -0.91 11.81
N ILE A 183 9.62 -1.54 10.66
CA ILE A 183 9.09 -2.91 10.64
C ILE A 183 10.22 -3.93 10.68
N ARG A 184 11.30 -3.74 9.89
CA ARG A 184 12.41 -4.69 9.83
C ARG A 184 13.11 -4.89 11.17
N ASN A 185 13.15 -3.85 12.02
CA ASN A 185 13.75 -3.95 13.36
C ASN A 185 12.79 -4.58 14.39
N ALA A 186 11.52 -4.78 14.05
CA ALA A 186 10.51 -5.39 14.90
C ALA A 186 10.30 -6.88 14.60
N LEU A 187 10.83 -7.37 13.46
CA LEU A 187 10.82 -8.77 13.04
C LEU A 187 12.11 -9.47 13.46
#